data_b96797d3b9a45bcf63743325c213c2d8
#
_entry.id   b96797d3b9a45bcf63743325c213c2d8
#
_cell.length_a   1.000
_cell.length_b   1.000
_cell.length_c   1.000
_cell.angle_alpha   90.00
_cell.angle_beta   90.00
_cell.angle_gamma   90.00
#
_symmetry.space_group_name_H-M   'P 1'
#
loop_
_entity.id
_entity.type
_entity.pdbx_description
1 polymer ?
#
loop_
_entity_poly.entity_id
_entity_poly.type
_entity_poly.pdbx_seq_one_letter_code
_entity_poly.pdbx_strand_id
1 'polypeptide(L)'
;MFRVVILGHGEMLGNLIAGVQDANCKIVGVMRYERLKKLDIYTKIKDFVLPSTEYSYIKSYNVPELKSKSANSEQFRKEILKLNPDIVLVGTWGEKLKKESIQLPKIAMINVHPSLLPKYRGPNPYLETIRHQEKMSGITFHLMSEEYDAGAILLQKQIEIKPDDTGKELKERTVLTARSAVTELLNMLADDFIIPVDQSEERATYYPQITRDDIMLDFSKSAEEISAQIRGFYPWSKTYFSYKNRFFTPNPYELEILDNNTEFTTAGTILDKNFQENSLTILCGDGKLLKMSKLKLYGRINRLFTSKYIKYFVDLHDLAL
;
A
#
# COMPACT_ATOMS: atom_id res chain seq x y z
N MET A 1 9.91 1.36 -30.79
CA MET A 1 8.55 1.25 -30.20
C MET A 1 8.42 -0.13 -29.55
N PHE A 2 8.35 -0.17 -28.20
CA PHE A 2 8.30 -1.43 -27.45
C PHE A 2 6.90 -2.07 -27.48
N ARG A 3 6.89 -3.40 -27.41
CA ARG A 3 5.70 -4.23 -27.16
C ARG A 3 5.68 -4.56 -25.67
N VAL A 4 4.67 -4.07 -24.95
CA VAL A 4 4.61 -4.15 -23.50
C VAL A 4 3.43 -5.04 -23.07
N VAL A 5 3.68 -5.94 -22.12
CA VAL A 5 2.64 -6.61 -21.32
C VAL A 5 2.66 -6.03 -19.89
N ILE A 6 1.50 -5.87 -19.28
CA ILE A 6 1.39 -5.31 -17.92
C ILE A 6 0.65 -6.29 -17.02
N LEU A 7 1.27 -6.66 -15.90
CA LEU A 7 0.66 -7.43 -14.83
C LEU A 7 0.36 -6.49 -13.67
N GLY A 8 -0.85 -6.51 -13.11
CA GLY A 8 -1.13 -5.60 -12.02
C GLY A 8 -2.56 -5.62 -11.50
N HIS A 9 -2.82 -4.65 -10.62
CA HIS A 9 -4.11 -4.49 -9.98
C HIS A 9 -4.40 -3.02 -9.65
N GLY A 10 -5.69 -2.66 -9.67
CA GLY A 10 -6.18 -1.38 -9.18
C GLY A 10 -5.63 -0.17 -9.96
N GLU A 11 -5.54 0.95 -9.25
CA GLU A 11 -5.12 2.23 -9.81
C GLU A 11 -3.68 2.21 -10.38
N MET A 12 -2.79 1.40 -9.79
CA MET A 12 -1.43 1.24 -10.31
C MET A 12 -1.46 0.69 -11.74
N LEU A 13 -2.23 -0.39 -11.97
CA LEU A 13 -2.38 -0.95 -13.33
C LEU A 13 -2.93 0.09 -14.31
N GLY A 14 -3.95 0.86 -13.91
CA GLY A 14 -4.51 1.91 -14.76
C GLY A 14 -3.49 2.98 -15.15
N ASN A 15 -2.70 3.47 -14.19
CA ASN A 15 -1.67 4.48 -14.44
C ASN A 15 -0.50 3.94 -15.27
N LEU A 16 -0.11 2.66 -15.09
CA LEU A 16 0.89 2.03 -15.95
C LEU A 16 0.39 1.89 -17.40
N ILE A 17 -0.88 1.50 -17.62
CA ILE A 17 -1.50 1.46 -18.95
C ILE A 17 -1.42 2.84 -19.60
N ALA A 18 -1.85 3.89 -18.89
CA ALA A 18 -1.82 5.25 -19.43
C ALA A 18 -0.39 5.71 -19.75
N GLY A 19 0.56 5.49 -18.84
CA GLY A 19 1.95 5.91 -19.06
C GLY A 19 2.66 5.16 -20.20
N VAL A 20 2.35 3.88 -20.40
CA VAL A 20 2.84 3.13 -21.58
C VAL A 20 2.29 3.70 -22.88
N GLN A 21 1.03 4.14 -22.88
CA GLN A 21 0.42 4.81 -24.04
C GLN A 21 1.05 6.20 -24.28
N ASP A 22 1.27 6.98 -23.21
CA ASP A 22 1.93 8.28 -23.28
C ASP A 22 3.37 8.17 -23.87
N ALA A 23 4.06 7.04 -23.65
CA ALA A 23 5.35 6.72 -24.25
C ALA A 23 5.27 6.21 -25.69
N ASN A 24 4.07 6.24 -26.31
CA ASN A 24 3.82 5.69 -27.64
C ASN A 24 4.24 4.21 -27.81
N CYS A 25 4.22 3.42 -26.73
CA CYS A 25 4.51 2.00 -26.76
C CYS A 25 3.23 1.18 -26.96
N LYS A 26 3.37 -0.01 -27.57
CA LYS A 26 2.23 -0.88 -27.87
C LYS A 26 1.94 -1.82 -26.70
N ILE A 27 0.81 -1.67 -26.01
CA ILE A 27 0.36 -2.65 -25.04
C ILE A 27 -0.21 -3.86 -25.80
N VAL A 28 0.42 -5.01 -25.64
CA VAL A 28 0.04 -6.25 -26.35
C VAL A 28 -0.74 -7.21 -25.44
N GLY A 29 -0.81 -6.94 -24.13
CA GLY A 29 -1.63 -7.69 -23.20
C GLY A 29 -1.58 -7.13 -21.79
N VAL A 30 -2.64 -7.37 -21.03
CA VAL A 30 -2.69 -7.12 -19.57
C VAL A 30 -3.16 -8.35 -18.85
N MET A 31 -2.74 -8.51 -17.59
CA MET A 31 -3.22 -9.53 -16.68
C MET A 31 -3.58 -8.91 -15.34
N ARG A 32 -4.86 -8.99 -14.95
CA ARG A 32 -5.33 -8.45 -13.67
C ARG A 32 -5.16 -9.45 -12.54
N TYR A 33 -4.53 -9.05 -11.43
CA TYR A 33 -4.36 -9.91 -10.26
C TYR A 33 -5.68 -10.31 -9.60
N GLU A 34 -6.68 -9.44 -9.59
CA GLU A 34 -8.02 -9.77 -9.06
C GLU A 34 -8.66 -10.96 -9.75
N ARG A 35 -8.39 -11.15 -11.04
CA ARG A 35 -8.95 -12.24 -11.83
C ARG A 35 -8.50 -13.62 -11.36
N LEU A 36 -7.31 -13.70 -10.76
CA LEU A 36 -6.75 -14.94 -10.22
C LEU A 36 -7.55 -15.47 -9.01
N LYS A 37 -8.22 -14.59 -8.28
CA LYS A 37 -8.90 -14.90 -7.01
C LYS A 37 -10.41 -15.10 -7.13
N LYS A 38 -11.03 -14.72 -8.28
CA LYS A 38 -12.50 -14.71 -8.47
C LYS A 38 -12.94 -15.52 -9.66
N LEU A 39 -14.17 -16.06 -9.60
CA LEU A 39 -14.81 -16.71 -10.73
C LEU A 39 -14.99 -15.70 -11.88
N ASP A 40 -14.66 -16.11 -13.09
CA ASP A 40 -14.65 -15.28 -14.31
C ASP A 40 -16.00 -14.56 -14.55
N ILE A 41 -17.12 -15.24 -14.28
CA ILE A 41 -18.48 -14.69 -14.38
C ILE A 41 -18.70 -13.53 -13.40
N TYR A 42 -18.27 -13.66 -12.14
CA TYR A 42 -18.43 -12.61 -11.13
C TYR A 42 -17.65 -11.33 -11.52
N THR A 43 -16.44 -11.51 -12.00
CA THR A 43 -15.61 -10.37 -12.45
C THR A 43 -16.25 -9.65 -13.63
N LYS A 44 -16.81 -10.39 -14.61
CA LYS A 44 -17.52 -9.79 -15.76
C LYS A 44 -18.77 -9.01 -15.34
N ILE A 45 -19.56 -9.56 -14.42
CA ILE A 45 -20.75 -8.87 -13.89
C ILE A 45 -20.33 -7.61 -13.11
N LYS A 46 -19.31 -7.70 -12.27
CA LYS A 46 -18.76 -6.56 -11.54
C LYS A 46 -18.29 -5.47 -12.49
N ASP A 47 -17.50 -5.81 -13.49
CA ASP A 47 -16.96 -4.87 -14.49
C ASP A 47 -18.08 -4.21 -15.32
N PHE A 48 -19.20 -4.91 -15.52
CA PHE A 48 -20.36 -4.36 -16.22
C PHE A 48 -21.17 -3.39 -15.36
N VAL A 49 -21.41 -3.73 -14.08
CA VAL A 49 -22.30 -2.95 -13.17
C VAL A 49 -21.55 -1.84 -12.46
N LEU A 50 -20.31 -2.09 -12.03
CA LEU A 50 -19.44 -1.16 -11.29
C LEU A 50 -18.00 -1.35 -11.78
N PRO A 51 -17.66 -0.76 -12.94
CA PRO A 51 -16.32 -0.91 -13.51
C PRO A 51 -15.26 -0.40 -12.54
N SER A 52 -14.25 -1.22 -12.30
CA SER A 52 -13.06 -0.80 -11.55
C SER A 52 -12.25 0.21 -12.36
N THR A 53 -11.43 1.00 -11.67
CA THR A 53 -10.59 2.02 -12.32
C THR A 53 -9.73 1.39 -13.42
N GLU A 54 -9.04 0.28 -13.13
CA GLU A 54 -8.20 -0.43 -14.11
C GLU A 54 -9.00 -0.97 -15.30
N TYR A 55 -10.22 -1.45 -15.07
CA TYR A 55 -11.08 -1.93 -16.18
C TYR A 55 -11.49 -0.80 -17.10
N SER A 56 -11.75 0.38 -16.58
CA SER A 56 -12.04 1.57 -17.37
C SER A 56 -10.86 1.91 -18.31
N TYR A 57 -9.62 1.84 -17.82
CA TYR A 57 -8.41 2.03 -18.65
C TYR A 57 -8.26 0.92 -19.70
N ILE A 58 -8.42 -0.35 -19.31
CA ILE A 58 -8.36 -1.49 -20.25
C ILE A 58 -9.36 -1.30 -21.39
N LYS A 59 -10.58 -0.89 -21.08
CA LYS A 59 -11.63 -0.65 -22.06
C LYS A 59 -11.34 0.58 -22.93
N SER A 60 -10.94 1.71 -22.34
CA SER A 60 -10.68 2.97 -23.05
C SER A 60 -9.54 2.83 -24.07
N TYR A 61 -8.51 2.07 -23.73
CA TYR A 61 -7.36 1.83 -24.60
C TYR A 61 -7.48 0.54 -25.44
N ASN A 62 -8.62 -0.17 -25.35
CA ASN A 62 -8.88 -1.43 -26.03
C ASN A 62 -7.75 -2.47 -25.86
N VAL A 63 -7.29 -2.63 -24.62
CA VAL A 63 -6.15 -3.49 -24.30
C VAL A 63 -6.61 -4.94 -24.16
N PRO A 64 -5.97 -5.93 -24.84
CA PRO A 64 -6.34 -7.33 -24.72
C PRO A 64 -5.95 -7.89 -23.33
N GLU A 65 -6.87 -8.63 -22.69
CA GLU A 65 -6.59 -9.32 -21.43
C GLU A 65 -6.10 -10.76 -21.67
N LEU A 66 -5.04 -11.16 -20.95
CA LEU A 66 -4.57 -12.54 -20.93
C LEU A 66 -5.62 -13.45 -20.26
N LYS A 67 -5.68 -14.69 -20.69
CA LYS A 67 -6.62 -15.69 -20.18
C LYS A 67 -6.05 -16.52 -19.03
N SER A 68 -4.75 -16.47 -18.82
CA SER A 68 -4.03 -17.19 -17.77
C SER A 68 -4.53 -16.83 -16.40
N LYS A 69 -4.51 -17.80 -15.45
CA LYS A 69 -4.91 -17.65 -14.06
C LYS A 69 -3.74 -17.50 -13.09
N SER A 70 -2.51 -17.74 -13.54
CA SER A 70 -1.27 -17.59 -12.79
C SER A 70 -0.17 -17.20 -13.76
N ALA A 71 0.68 -16.26 -13.35
CA ALA A 71 1.82 -15.84 -14.14
C ALA A 71 2.96 -16.89 -14.17
N ASN A 72 2.83 -17.96 -13.40
CA ASN A 72 3.74 -19.11 -13.43
C ASN A 72 3.19 -20.32 -14.20
N SER A 73 1.98 -20.20 -14.79
CA SER A 73 1.35 -21.30 -15.51
C SER A 73 1.97 -21.53 -16.91
N GLU A 74 1.86 -22.74 -17.42
CA GLU A 74 2.24 -23.05 -18.78
C GLU A 74 1.42 -22.24 -19.80
N GLN A 75 0.15 -22.01 -19.52
CA GLN A 75 -0.72 -21.17 -20.32
C GLN A 75 -0.17 -19.74 -20.42
N PHE A 76 0.26 -19.14 -19.31
CA PHE A 76 0.89 -17.82 -19.30
C PHE A 76 2.13 -17.79 -20.18
N ARG A 77 3.03 -18.77 -20.03
CA ARG A 77 4.23 -18.85 -20.87
C ARG A 77 3.89 -18.91 -22.36
N LYS A 78 2.91 -19.74 -22.75
CA LYS A 78 2.44 -19.84 -24.15
C LYS A 78 1.85 -18.52 -24.66
N GLU A 79 1.06 -17.83 -23.84
CA GLU A 79 0.47 -16.53 -24.19
C GLU A 79 1.55 -15.46 -24.35
N ILE A 80 2.52 -15.36 -23.42
CA ILE A 80 3.62 -14.39 -23.51
C ILE A 80 4.51 -14.65 -24.69
N LEU A 81 4.91 -15.90 -24.96
CA LEU A 81 5.71 -16.25 -26.14
C LEU A 81 4.99 -15.87 -27.45
N LYS A 82 3.68 -16.09 -27.54
CA LYS A 82 2.87 -15.69 -28.71
C LYS A 82 2.79 -14.17 -28.86
N LEU A 83 2.65 -13.44 -27.75
CA LEU A 83 2.60 -11.98 -27.75
C LEU A 83 3.97 -11.37 -28.03
N ASN A 84 5.05 -12.11 -27.75
CA ASN A 84 6.43 -11.71 -28.01
C ASN A 84 6.74 -10.28 -27.53
N PRO A 85 6.52 -9.97 -26.21
CA PRO A 85 6.77 -8.64 -25.67
C PRO A 85 8.27 -8.37 -25.54
N ASP A 86 8.61 -7.10 -25.65
CA ASP A 86 9.95 -6.62 -25.35
C ASP A 86 10.10 -6.45 -23.82
N ILE A 87 9.07 -5.92 -23.17
CA ILE A 87 9.05 -5.62 -21.74
C ILE A 87 7.77 -6.17 -21.10
N VAL A 88 7.91 -6.71 -19.87
CA VAL A 88 6.77 -6.99 -19.00
C VAL A 88 6.89 -6.09 -17.77
N LEU A 89 5.89 -5.25 -17.53
CA LEU A 89 5.76 -4.43 -16.32
C LEU A 89 4.92 -5.16 -15.28
N VAL A 90 5.34 -5.13 -14.04
CA VAL A 90 4.64 -5.76 -12.91
C VAL A 90 4.41 -4.73 -11.83
N GLY A 91 3.15 -4.43 -11.48
CA GLY A 91 2.82 -3.46 -10.43
C GLY A 91 1.65 -3.93 -9.58
N THR A 92 1.83 -3.96 -8.26
CA THR A 92 0.83 -4.48 -7.30
C THR A 92 0.47 -5.94 -7.63
N TRP A 93 1.46 -6.81 -7.54
CA TRP A 93 1.35 -8.24 -7.84
C TRP A 93 1.71 -9.09 -6.62
N GLY A 94 0.87 -10.03 -6.26
CA GLY A 94 1.03 -10.82 -5.03
C GLY A 94 1.50 -12.26 -5.25
N GLU A 95 1.75 -12.69 -6.49
CA GLU A 95 2.29 -14.01 -6.79
C GLU A 95 3.82 -13.92 -6.98
N LYS A 96 4.59 -14.74 -6.28
CA LYS A 96 6.04 -14.85 -6.51
C LYS A 96 6.28 -15.44 -7.91
N LEU A 97 6.94 -14.68 -8.78
CA LEU A 97 7.25 -15.14 -10.13
C LEU A 97 8.47 -16.05 -10.12
N LYS A 98 8.38 -17.14 -10.90
CA LYS A 98 9.46 -18.08 -11.10
C LYS A 98 10.40 -17.59 -12.22
N LYS A 99 11.64 -18.06 -12.19
CA LYS A 99 12.69 -17.74 -13.16
C LYS A 99 12.21 -17.90 -14.61
N GLU A 100 11.50 -18.99 -14.88
CA GLU A 100 11.02 -19.29 -16.24
C GLU A 100 9.97 -18.28 -16.74
N SER A 101 9.28 -17.58 -15.84
CA SER A 101 8.35 -16.51 -16.19
C SER A 101 9.06 -15.16 -16.31
N ILE A 102 10.02 -14.90 -15.43
CA ILE A 102 10.81 -13.66 -15.41
C ILE A 102 11.62 -13.49 -16.72
N GLN A 103 12.12 -14.58 -17.29
CA GLN A 103 12.97 -14.58 -18.49
C GLN A 103 12.20 -14.58 -19.83
N LEU A 104 10.86 -14.46 -19.81
CA LEU A 104 10.06 -14.53 -21.03
C LEU A 104 10.14 -13.29 -21.94
N PRO A 105 10.18 -12.05 -21.42
CA PRO A 105 10.29 -10.87 -22.27
C PRO A 105 11.69 -10.76 -22.89
N LYS A 106 11.79 -10.15 -24.08
CA LYS A 106 13.07 -10.04 -24.82
C LYS A 106 14.11 -9.17 -24.11
N ILE A 107 13.65 -8.09 -23.45
CA ILE A 107 14.54 -7.11 -22.79
C ILE A 107 14.52 -7.33 -21.30
N ALA A 108 13.35 -7.13 -20.65
CA ALA A 108 13.26 -7.21 -19.21
C ALA A 108 11.84 -7.46 -18.69
N MET A 109 11.75 -8.10 -17.53
CA MET A 109 10.61 -8.01 -16.64
C MET A 109 10.94 -7.01 -15.54
N ILE A 110 10.13 -5.96 -15.39
CA ILE A 110 10.39 -4.82 -14.53
C ILE A 110 9.27 -4.73 -13.49
N ASN A 111 9.64 -4.74 -12.21
CA ASN A 111 8.71 -4.49 -11.12
C ASN A 111 8.63 -3.01 -10.79
N VAL A 112 7.45 -2.59 -10.37
CA VAL A 112 7.14 -1.22 -9.92
C VAL A 112 6.85 -1.27 -8.43
N HIS A 113 7.85 -0.93 -7.63
CA HIS A 113 7.80 -1.01 -6.18
C HIS A 113 7.58 0.37 -5.55
N PRO A 114 6.56 0.55 -4.68
CA PRO A 114 6.22 1.86 -4.14
C PRO A 114 7.04 2.24 -2.88
N SER A 115 8.35 2.19 -2.99
CA SER A 115 9.30 2.73 -2.02
C SER A 115 10.58 3.18 -2.71
N LEU A 116 11.50 3.78 -1.96
CA LEU A 116 12.88 4.03 -2.38
C LEU A 116 13.77 2.83 -2.02
N LEU A 117 13.78 1.82 -2.90
CA LEU A 117 14.68 0.67 -2.74
C LEU A 117 16.15 1.12 -2.61
N PRO A 118 16.97 0.43 -1.81
CA PRO A 118 16.76 -0.88 -1.20
C PRO A 118 15.96 -0.87 0.11
N LYS A 119 15.52 0.29 0.60
CA LYS A 119 14.67 0.36 1.79
C LYS A 119 13.23 -0.06 1.48
N TYR A 120 12.57 -0.65 2.50
CA TYR A 120 11.16 -1.03 2.46
C TYR A 120 10.82 -2.05 1.37
N ARG A 121 11.68 -3.08 1.18
CA ARG A 121 11.31 -4.29 0.44
C ARG A 121 10.13 -4.98 1.13
N GLY A 122 9.28 -5.66 0.38
CA GLY A 122 8.15 -6.44 0.91
C GLY A 122 6.78 -5.90 0.54
N PRO A 123 5.69 -6.48 1.09
CA PRO A 123 4.34 -6.30 0.56
C PRO A 123 3.64 -4.98 0.91
N ASN A 124 4.10 -4.24 1.93
CA ASN A 124 3.37 -3.11 2.49
C ASN A 124 4.19 -1.81 2.61
N PRO A 125 4.92 -1.35 1.57
CA PRO A 125 5.86 -0.22 1.70
C PRO A 125 5.18 1.11 2.05
N TYR A 126 3.97 1.40 1.58
CA TYR A 126 3.23 2.61 1.97
C TYR A 126 2.99 2.70 3.47
N LEU A 127 2.57 1.58 4.06
CA LEU A 127 2.30 1.47 5.49
C LEU A 127 3.58 1.65 6.28
N GLU A 128 4.63 0.92 5.90
CA GLU A 128 5.86 0.89 6.66
C GLU A 128 6.63 2.23 6.61
N THR A 129 6.61 2.94 5.49
CA THR A 129 7.25 4.25 5.41
C THR A 129 6.59 5.29 6.32
N ILE A 130 5.26 5.28 6.44
CA ILE A 130 4.54 6.18 7.36
C ILE A 130 4.74 5.73 8.80
N ARG A 131 4.61 4.43 9.10
CA ARG A 131 4.81 3.86 10.44
C ARG A 131 6.20 4.19 11.00
N HIS A 132 7.22 4.23 10.14
CA HIS A 132 8.59 4.62 10.51
C HIS A 132 8.85 6.12 10.41
N GLN A 133 7.81 6.93 10.23
CA GLN A 133 7.86 8.40 10.24
C GLN A 133 8.87 8.96 9.22
N GLU A 134 9.05 8.27 8.09
CA GLU A 134 9.89 8.78 7.01
C GLU A 134 9.28 10.06 6.42
N LYS A 135 10.14 10.99 6.03
CA LYS A 135 9.73 12.24 5.37
C LYS A 135 9.62 12.08 3.86
N MET A 136 10.25 11.05 3.34
CA MET A 136 10.30 10.76 1.91
C MET A 136 10.03 9.29 1.67
N SER A 137 9.21 9.01 0.68
CA SER A 137 9.01 7.72 0.05
C SER A 137 9.31 7.85 -1.43
N GLY A 138 8.86 6.92 -2.25
CA GLY A 138 9.03 7.01 -3.69
C GLY A 138 8.43 5.85 -4.43
N ILE A 139 8.81 5.78 -5.69
CA ILE A 139 8.52 4.66 -6.58
C ILE A 139 9.81 4.23 -7.26
N THR A 140 10.06 2.93 -7.27
CA THR A 140 11.24 2.32 -7.88
C THR A 140 10.82 1.35 -8.98
N PHE A 141 11.40 1.53 -10.16
CA PHE A 141 11.37 0.55 -11.25
C PHE A 141 12.67 -0.24 -11.19
N HIS A 142 12.58 -1.55 -11.03
CA HIS A 142 13.75 -2.42 -10.94
C HIS A 142 13.56 -3.71 -11.74
N LEU A 143 14.65 -4.33 -12.15
CA LEU A 143 14.63 -5.63 -12.78
C LEU A 143 14.08 -6.68 -11.81
N MET A 144 13.24 -7.57 -12.29
CA MET A 144 12.79 -8.68 -11.46
C MET A 144 13.88 -9.76 -11.34
N SER A 145 13.99 -10.31 -10.13
CA SER A 145 14.84 -11.45 -9.78
C SER A 145 14.01 -12.51 -9.05
N GLU A 146 14.62 -13.64 -8.73
CA GLU A 146 13.97 -14.67 -7.92
C GLU A 146 13.79 -14.26 -6.46
N GLU A 147 14.55 -13.27 -5.99
CA GLU A 147 14.40 -12.65 -4.68
C GLU A 147 13.44 -11.45 -4.77
N TYR A 148 12.65 -11.27 -3.71
CA TYR A 148 11.69 -10.16 -3.67
C TYR A 148 12.40 -8.82 -3.62
N ASP A 149 12.03 -7.92 -4.51
CA ASP A 149 12.42 -6.51 -4.57
C ASP A 149 13.94 -6.25 -4.57
N ALA A 150 14.78 -7.25 -4.93
CA ALA A 150 16.24 -7.20 -4.83
C ALA A 150 16.96 -6.91 -6.15
N GLY A 151 16.28 -6.90 -7.30
CA GLY A 151 16.90 -6.68 -8.60
C GLY A 151 17.41 -5.26 -8.81
N ALA A 152 18.30 -5.07 -9.79
CA ALA A 152 18.93 -3.80 -10.08
C ALA A 152 17.92 -2.69 -10.42
N ILE A 153 18.16 -1.50 -9.88
CA ILE A 153 17.30 -0.32 -10.05
C ILE A 153 17.52 0.31 -11.41
N LEU A 154 16.42 0.61 -12.10
CA LEU A 154 16.42 1.30 -13.40
C LEU A 154 16.05 2.78 -13.28
N LEU A 155 15.05 3.09 -12.45
CA LEU A 155 14.57 4.45 -12.22
C LEU A 155 13.95 4.56 -10.83
N GLN A 156 14.19 5.70 -10.17
CA GLN A 156 13.51 6.07 -8.92
C GLN A 156 12.95 7.47 -9.00
N LYS A 157 11.76 7.68 -8.42
CA LYS A 157 11.18 9.00 -8.19
C LYS A 157 10.86 9.16 -6.70
N GLN A 158 11.30 10.27 -6.14
CA GLN A 158 11.02 10.62 -4.74
C GLN A 158 9.62 11.21 -4.61
N ILE A 159 8.96 10.94 -3.49
CA ILE A 159 7.62 11.40 -3.15
C ILE A 159 7.65 11.84 -1.69
N GLU A 160 7.31 13.10 -1.44
CA GLU A 160 7.23 13.64 -0.08
C GLU A 160 6.09 12.99 0.70
N ILE A 161 6.34 12.70 1.97
CA ILE A 161 5.33 12.29 2.95
C ILE A 161 5.00 13.51 3.81
N LYS A 162 3.77 13.99 3.74
CA LYS A 162 3.29 15.11 4.55
C LYS A 162 2.99 14.65 5.98
N PRO A 163 3.07 15.56 6.98
CA PRO A 163 2.85 15.20 8.38
C PRO A 163 1.53 14.46 8.65
N ASP A 164 0.45 14.83 7.96
CA ASP A 164 -0.89 14.26 8.16
C ASP A 164 -1.26 13.17 7.16
N ASP A 165 -0.32 12.76 6.30
CA ASP A 165 -0.59 11.71 5.33
C ASP A 165 -0.94 10.40 6.02
N THR A 166 -1.93 9.75 5.46
CA THR A 166 -2.19 8.32 5.71
C THR A 166 -1.60 7.48 4.57
N GLY A 167 -1.60 6.17 4.74
CA GLY A 167 -1.22 5.26 3.66
C GLY A 167 -2.03 5.47 2.39
N LYS A 168 -3.26 5.97 2.51
CA LYS A 168 -4.13 6.28 1.37
C LYS A 168 -3.56 7.43 0.53
N GLU A 169 -3.27 8.58 1.14
CA GLU A 169 -2.75 9.76 0.43
C GLU A 169 -1.39 9.47 -0.21
N LEU A 170 -0.51 8.76 0.52
CA LEU A 170 0.78 8.34 -0.04
C LEU A 170 0.60 7.43 -1.26
N LYS A 171 -0.29 6.43 -1.17
CA LYS A 171 -0.62 5.56 -2.30
C LYS A 171 -1.14 6.36 -3.49
N GLU A 172 -2.09 7.26 -3.29
CA GLU A 172 -2.67 8.08 -4.36
C GLU A 172 -1.61 8.88 -5.11
N ARG A 173 -0.70 9.55 -4.39
CA ARG A 173 0.42 10.28 -5.02
C ARG A 173 1.37 9.34 -5.76
N THR A 174 1.68 8.19 -5.18
CA THR A 174 2.60 7.23 -5.80
C THR A 174 2.05 6.66 -7.10
N VAL A 175 0.76 6.29 -7.14
CA VAL A 175 0.17 5.73 -8.37
C VAL A 175 0.02 6.78 -9.47
N LEU A 176 -0.18 8.06 -9.12
CA LEU A 176 -0.17 9.15 -10.10
C LEU A 176 1.24 9.38 -10.65
N THR A 177 2.27 9.35 -9.80
CA THR A 177 3.67 9.46 -10.20
C THR A 177 4.09 8.30 -11.09
N ALA A 178 3.53 7.09 -10.91
CA ALA A 178 3.84 5.92 -11.71
C ALA A 178 3.60 6.15 -13.21
N ARG A 179 2.57 6.94 -13.60
CA ARG A 179 2.26 7.24 -15.00
C ARG A 179 3.40 7.98 -15.69
N SER A 180 3.82 9.11 -15.15
CA SER A 180 4.93 9.89 -15.74
C SER A 180 6.27 9.16 -15.63
N ALA A 181 6.49 8.43 -14.53
CA ALA A 181 7.74 7.70 -14.32
C ALA A 181 7.89 6.51 -15.29
N VAL A 182 6.83 5.76 -15.59
CA VAL A 182 6.90 4.68 -16.59
C VAL A 182 7.09 5.24 -18.01
N THR A 183 6.49 6.39 -18.32
CA THR A 183 6.73 7.08 -19.59
C THR A 183 8.20 7.45 -19.76
N GLU A 184 8.79 8.05 -18.73
CA GLU A 184 10.22 8.41 -18.70
C GLU A 184 11.10 7.16 -18.83
N LEU A 185 10.83 6.11 -18.04
CA LEU A 185 11.56 4.85 -18.10
C LEU A 185 11.60 4.26 -19.50
N LEU A 186 10.44 4.21 -20.17
CA LEU A 186 10.35 3.63 -21.52
C LEU A 186 11.08 4.47 -22.58
N ASN A 187 11.06 5.79 -22.44
CA ASN A 187 11.83 6.68 -23.31
C ASN A 187 13.34 6.50 -23.07
N MET A 188 13.79 6.47 -21.83
CA MET A 188 15.20 6.21 -21.49
C MET A 188 15.68 4.85 -22.01
N LEU A 189 14.84 3.80 -21.94
CA LEU A 189 15.14 2.48 -22.49
C LEU A 189 15.24 2.52 -24.03
N ALA A 190 14.42 3.32 -24.68
CA ALA A 190 14.45 3.45 -26.15
C ALA A 190 15.72 4.17 -26.65
N ASP A 191 16.24 5.08 -25.83
CA ASP A 191 17.44 5.86 -26.12
C ASP A 191 18.74 5.24 -25.59
N ASP A 192 18.64 4.03 -25.01
CA ASP A 192 19.78 3.28 -24.41
C ASP A 192 20.50 4.03 -23.26
N PHE A 193 19.76 4.88 -22.55
CA PHE A 193 20.31 5.73 -21.47
C PHE A 193 20.22 5.10 -20.07
N ILE A 194 19.75 3.87 -19.93
CA ILE A 194 19.62 3.25 -18.61
C ILE A 194 20.84 2.38 -18.28
N ILE A 195 21.48 2.74 -17.18
CA ILE A 195 22.49 1.87 -16.55
C ILE A 195 21.84 1.30 -15.29
N PRO A 196 21.55 -0.01 -15.23
CA PRO A 196 21.01 -0.62 -14.04
C PRO A 196 21.99 -0.48 -12.86
N VAL A 197 21.46 -0.12 -11.68
CA VAL A 197 22.27 0.06 -10.46
C VAL A 197 21.90 -1.04 -9.47
N ASP A 198 22.90 -1.85 -9.09
CA ASP A 198 22.71 -2.88 -8.07
C ASP A 198 22.33 -2.27 -6.71
N GLN A 199 21.46 -2.96 -6.00
CA GLN A 199 21.05 -2.52 -4.67
C GLN A 199 22.12 -2.86 -3.63
N SER A 200 22.38 -1.92 -2.69
CA SER A 200 23.25 -2.17 -1.55
C SER A 200 22.50 -3.02 -0.50
N GLU A 201 22.96 -4.23 -0.24
CA GLU A 201 22.38 -5.10 0.79
C GLU A 201 22.55 -4.53 2.21
N GLU A 202 23.61 -3.78 2.47
CA GLU A 202 23.82 -3.10 3.77
C GLU A 202 22.76 -2.04 4.08
N ARG A 203 22.13 -1.47 3.04
CA ARG A 203 21.07 -0.46 3.17
C ARG A 203 19.68 -1.05 3.02
N ALA A 204 19.57 -2.31 2.70
CA ALA A 204 18.29 -2.96 2.46
C ALA A 204 17.53 -3.19 3.77
N THR A 205 16.22 -2.91 3.72
CA THR A 205 15.30 -3.30 4.78
C THR A 205 14.16 -4.11 4.18
N TYR A 206 13.70 -5.12 4.92
CA TYR A 206 12.60 -5.97 4.50
C TYR A 206 11.53 -6.02 5.60
N TYR A 207 10.28 -5.79 5.22
CA TYR A 207 9.13 -5.87 6.11
C TYR A 207 8.17 -6.96 5.61
N PRO A 208 7.87 -7.97 6.45
CA PRO A 208 6.98 -9.07 6.07
C PRO A 208 5.52 -8.63 6.02
N GLN A 209 4.65 -9.58 5.66
CA GLN A 209 3.21 -9.36 5.70
C GLN A 209 2.76 -9.06 7.14
N ILE A 210 1.93 -8.01 7.28
CA ILE A 210 1.35 -7.60 8.57
C ILE A 210 0.48 -8.70 9.17
N THR A 211 0.51 -8.79 10.50
CA THR A 211 -0.24 -9.71 11.33
C THR A 211 -1.34 -9.00 12.12
N ARG A 212 -2.08 -9.72 12.95
CA ARG A 212 -3.07 -9.11 13.85
C ARG A 212 -2.42 -8.31 14.97
N ASP A 213 -1.25 -8.73 15.42
CA ASP A 213 -0.54 -8.05 16.50
C ASP A 213 -0.03 -6.68 16.05
N ASP A 214 0.34 -6.56 14.78
CA ASP A 214 0.79 -5.29 14.20
C ASP A 214 -0.31 -4.22 14.15
N ILE A 215 -1.59 -4.59 14.19
CA ILE A 215 -2.71 -3.64 14.13
C ILE A 215 -3.27 -3.26 15.51
N MET A 216 -2.79 -3.91 16.59
CA MET A 216 -3.11 -3.53 17.95
C MET A 216 -2.22 -2.36 18.40
N LEU A 217 -2.82 -1.34 18.99
CA LEU A 217 -2.09 -0.20 19.50
C LEU A 217 -1.46 -0.54 20.85
N ASP A 218 -0.21 -0.14 21.02
CA ASP A 218 0.56 -0.31 22.25
C ASP A 218 0.91 1.07 22.81
N PHE A 219 0.22 1.48 23.86
CA PHE A 219 0.41 2.79 24.49
C PHE A 219 1.74 2.92 25.25
N SER A 220 2.54 1.87 25.38
CA SER A 220 3.92 1.99 25.89
C SER A 220 4.86 2.70 24.89
N LYS A 221 4.46 2.85 23.64
CA LYS A 221 5.17 3.61 22.61
C LYS A 221 4.91 5.09 22.71
N SER A 222 5.67 5.90 21.95
CA SER A 222 5.45 7.34 21.86
C SER A 222 4.13 7.68 21.16
N ALA A 223 3.58 8.86 21.47
CA ALA A 223 2.36 9.34 20.82
C ALA A 223 2.52 9.45 19.29
N GLU A 224 3.71 9.87 18.84
CA GLU A 224 4.06 9.96 17.42
C GLU A 224 4.08 8.59 16.75
N GLU A 225 4.66 7.55 17.38
CA GLU A 225 4.70 6.19 16.84
C GLU A 225 3.28 5.60 16.71
N ILE A 226 2.44 5.80 17.72
CA ILE A 226 1.04 5.33 17.70
C ILE A 226 0.24 6.06 16.62
N SER A 227 0.38 7.39 16.54
CA SER A 227 -0.27 8.19 15.49
C SER A 227 0.17 7.75 14.08
N ALA A 228 1.47 7.53 13.87
CA ALA A 228 2.02 7.05 12.61
C ALA A 228 1.52 5.64 12.27
N GLN A 229 1.42 4.74 13.26
CA GLN A 229 0.82 3.42 13.08
C GLN A 229 -0.64 3.54 12.61
N ILE A 230 -1.47 4.36 13.28
CA ILE A 230 -2.88 4.55 12.91
C ILE A 230 -3.00 5.07 11.48
N ARG A 231 -2.21 6.06 11.10
CA ARG A 231 -2.22 6.66 9.75
C ARG A 231 -1.67 5.70 8.69
N GLY A 232 -0.57 5.02 8.97
CA GLY A 232 0.07 4.10 8.03
C GLY A 232 -0.83 2.93 7.64
N PHE A 233 -1.57 2.37 8.57
CA PHE A 233 -2.45 1.21 8.33
C PHE A 233 -3.71 1.56 7.52
N TYR A 234 -4.13 2.82 7.52
CA TYR A 234 -5.30 3.23 6.74
C TYR A 234 -4.95 3.37 5.24
N PRO A 235 -5.77 2.85 4.31
CA PRO A 235 -7.13 2.31 4.47
C PRO A 235 -7.19 0.78 4.57
N TRP A 236 -6.08 0.05 4.53
CA TRP A 236 -6.07 -1.41 4.38
C TRP A 236 -6.50 -2.16 5.62
N SER A 237 -6.08 -1.65 6.78
CA SER A 237 -6.42 -2.22 8.08
C SER A 237 -6.87 -1.12 9.04
N LYS A 238 -7.70 -1.51 10.00
CA LYS A 238 -8.09 -0.63 11.10
C LYS A 238 -7.30 -1.04 12.31
N THR A 239 -6.49 -0.14 12.83
CA THR A 239 -5.87 -0.31 14.14
C THR A 239 -6.93 -0.27 15.23
N TYR A 240 -6.63 -0.89 16.36
CA TYR A 240 -7.52 -0.91 17.51
C TYR A 240 -6.74 -1.00 18.80
N PHE A 241 -7.39 -0.61 19.88
CA PHE A 241 -6.96 -0.88 21.26
C PHE A 241 -8.13 -1.45 22.06
N SER A 242 -7.83 -2.10 23.18
CA SER A 242 -8.86 -2.69 24.02
C SER A 242 -9.09 -1.90 25.30
N TYR A 243 -10.34 -1.91 25.75
CA TYR A 243 -10.74 -1.41 27.06
C TYR A 243 -11.91 -2.28 27.57
N LYS A 244 -11.74 -2.91 28.74
CA LYS A 244 -12.74 -3.79 29.38
C LYS A 244 -13.39 -4.77 28.37
N ASN A 245 -12.56 -5.52 27.64
CA ASN A 245 -12.99 -6.49 26.61
C ASN A 245 -13.79 -5.89 25.43
N ARG A 246 -13.68 -4.60 25.20
CA ARG A 246 -14.20 -3.92 24.01
C ARG A 246 -13.07 -3.31 23.23
N PHE A 247 -13.21 -3.29 21.92
CA PHE A 247 -12.20 -2.76 21.03
C PHE A 247 -12.66 -1.43 20.43
N PHE A 248 -11.80 -0.43 20.53
CA PHE A 248 -11.97 0.87 19.91
C PHE A 248 -11.10 1.01 18.69
N THR A 249 -11.65 1.57 17.63
CA THR A 249 -10.94 1.86 16.37
C THR A 249 -10.84 3.38 16.23
N PRO A 250 -9.63 3.95 16.18
CA PRO A 250 -9.45 5.38 15.96
C PRO A 250 -9.73 5.78 14.52
N ASN A 251 -9.97 7.09 14.34
CA ASN A 251 -10.05 7.71 13.04
C ASN A 251 -8.67 8.32 12.70
N PRO A 252 -8.00 7.94 11.59
CA PRO A 252 -6.65 8.41 11.27
C PRO A 252 -6.56 9.93 11.00
N TYR A 253 -7.68 10.59 10.75
CA TYR A 253 -7.75 12.04 10.50
C TYR A 253 -8.11 12.88 11.73
N GLU A 254 -8.28 12.25 12.89
CA GLU A 254 -8.79 12.88 14.11
C GLU A 254 -7.88 12.54 15.30
N LEU A 255 -6.59 12.77 15.12
CA LEU A 255 -5.53 12.51 16.07
C LEU A 255 -4.87 13.83 16.46
N GLU A 256 -4.66 14.05 17.75
CA GLU A 256 -3.99 15.23 18.30
C GLU A 256 -3.01 14.78 19.37
N ILE A 257 -1.76 15.23 19.27
CA ILE A 257 -0.72 14.97 20.27
C ILE A 257 -0.61 16.21 21.17
N LEU A 258 -0.70 15.98 22.48
CA LEU A 258 -0.73 17.04 23.48
C LEU A 258 0.36 16.81 24.52
N ASP A 259 0.83 17.89 25.13
CA ASP A 259 1.72 17.81 26.27
C ASP A 259 0.96 17.33 27.52
N ASN A 260 1.61 16.52 28.34
CA ASN A 260 1.05 16.04 29.61
C ASN A 260 1.43 17.01 30.75
N ASN A 261 0.42 17.67 31.30
CA ASN A 261 0.55 18.54 32.45
C ASN A 261 0.00 17.90 33.76
N THR A 262 -0.14 16.57 33.78
CA THR A 262 -0.67 15.82 34.92
C THR A 262 0.43 15.05 35.64
N GLU A 263 0.13 14.54 36.84
CA GLU A 263 1.04 13.71 37.65
C GLU A 263 1.06 12.23 37.19
N PHE A 264 0.19 11.85 36.27
CA PHE A 264 0.11 10.47 35.76
C PHE A 264 1.30 10.14 34.90
N THR A 265 1.90 8.96 35.12
CA THR A 265 3.09 8.46 34.40
C THR A 265 2.88 7.08 33.78
N THR A 266 1.78 6.39 34.10
CA THR A 266 1.51 5.05 33.59
C THR A 266 0.92 5.13 32.17
N ALA A 267 1.66 4.66 31.18
CA ALA A 267 1.18 4.59 29.81
C ALA A 267 -0.11 3.77 29.68
N GLY A 268 -1.01 4.19 28.81
CA GLY A 268 -2.35 3.62 28.65
C GLY A 268 -3.41 4.26 29.55
N THR A 269 -3.03 5.12 30.51
CA THR A 269 -4.01 5.78 31.41
C THR A 269 -4.91 6.71 30.60
N ILE A 270 -6.24 6.57 30.75
CA ILE A 270 -7.24 7.44 30.15
C ILE A 270 -7.39 8.69 31.01
N LEU A 271 -6.96 9.84 30.52
CA LEU A 271 -6.95 11.10 31.28
C LEU A 271 -8.15 12.00 30.96
N ASP A 272 -8.74 11.87 29.79
CA ASP A 272 -9.95 12.63 29.42
C ASP A 272 -10.86 11.81 28.50
N LYS A 273 -12.15 12.10 28.59
CA LYS A 273 -13.18 11.51 27.72
C LYS A 273 -14.24 12.53 27.33
N ASN A 274 -14.56 12.59 26.04
CA ASN A 274 -15.68 13.37 25.54
C ASN A 274 -16.64 12.49 24.75
N PHE A 275 -17.81 12.22 25.30
CA PHE A 275 -18.81 11.37 24.67
C PHE A 275 -19.54 12.02 23.50
N GLN A 276 -19.51 13.36 23.38
CA GLN A 276 -20.11 14.09 22.25
C GLN A 276 -19.24 13.96 20.99
N GLU A 277 -17.93 14.03 21.17
CA GLU A 277 -16.94 13.86 20.10
C GLU A 277 -16.55 12.41 19.87
N ASN A 278 -16.98 11.50 20.74
CA ASN A 278 -16.46 10.12 20.82
C ASN A 278 -14.94 10.10 20.95
N SER A 279 -14.38 10.91 21.86
CA SER A 279 -12.94 11.00 22.05
C SER A 279 -12.49 10.45 23.39
N LEU A 280 -11.25 9.95 23.37
CA LEU A 280 -10.46 9.60 24.56
C LEU A 280 -9.08 10.21 24.41
N THR A 281 -8.55 10.72 25.53
CA THR A 281 -7.17 11.19 25.63
C THR A 281 -6.40 10.23 26.52
N ILE A 282 -5.35 9.61 25.96
CA ILE A 282 -4.62 8.51 26.58
C ILE A 282 -3.14 8.88 26.70
N LEU A 283 -2.55 8.59 27.84
CA LEU A 283 -1.13 8.80 28.11
C LEU A 283 -0.27 7.77 27.38
N CYS A 284 0.74 8.23 26.67
CA CYS A 284 1.69 7.41 25.90
C CYS A 284 3.01 7.22 26.64
N GLY A 285 3.84 6.28 26.15
CA GLY A 285 5.08 5.89 26.81
C GLY A 285 6.16 6.97 26.87
N ASP A 286 6.11 7.97 25.98
CA ASP A 286 6.98 9.15 25.98
C ASP A 286 6.49 10.27 26.94
N GLY A 287 5.41 10.02 27.69
CA GLY A 287 4.82 10.99 28.60
C GLY A 287 3.90 12.00 27.93
N LYS A 288 3.73 11.98 26.59
CA LYS A 288 2.75 12.79 25.89
C LYS A 288 1.36 12.17 25.89
N LEU A 289 0.38 12.95 25.50
CA LEU A 289 -1.00 12.50 25.38
C LEU A 289 -1.39 12.36 23.93
N LEU A 290 -2.09 11.27 23.61
CA LEU A 290 -2.74 11.09 22.30
C LEU A 290 -4.26 11.21 22.49
N LYS A 291 -4.84 12.31 21.98
CA LYS A 291 -6.27 12.48 21.84
C LYS A 291 -6.72 11.87 20.52
N MET A 292 -7.66 10.94 20.60
CA MET A 292 -8.27 10.27 19.46
C MET A 292 -9.75 10.58 19.43
N SER A 293 -10.20 11.32 18.42
CA SER A 293 -11.62 11.69 18.26
C SER A 293 -12.32 10.82 17.24
N LYS A 294 -13.67 10.88 17.21
CA LYS A 294 -14.51 10.04 16.34
C LYS A 294 -14.22 8.55 16.42
N LEU A 295 -13.85 8.09 17.60
CA LEU A 295 -13.66 6.67 17.90
C LEU A 295 -14.90 5.85 17.55
N LYS A 296 -14.68 4.59 17.18
CA LYS A 296 -15.76 3.63 16.89
C LYS A 296 -15.51 2.34 17.64
N LEU A 297 -16.53 1.84 18.34
CA LEU A 297 -16.50 0.48 18.86
C LEU A 297 -16.51 -0.52 17.71
N TYR A 298 -15.67 -1.54 17.79
CA TYR A 298 -15.59 -2.60 16.82
C TYR A 298 -16.88 -3.44 16.80
N GLY A 299 -17.35 -3.82 15.60
CA GLY A 299 -18.58 -4.58 15.41
C GLY A 299 -19.78 -3.72 15.01
N ARG A 300 -20.76 -4.31 14.30
CA ARG A 300 -21.87 -3.59 13.68
C ARG A 300 -22.78 -2.89 14.69
N ILE A 301 -23.16 -3.57 15.76
CA ILE A 301 -24.06 -3.05 16.80
C ILE A 301 -23.34 -2.00 17.65
N ASN A 302 -22.10 -2.27 18.02
CA ASN A 302 -21.32 -1.41 18.90
C ASN A 302 -21.04 -0.01 18.29
N ARG A 303 -21.01 0.12 16.97
CA ARG A 303 -20.79 1.43 16.30
C ARG A 303 -21.89 2.45 16.60
N LEU A 304 -23.13 2.00 16.78
CA LEU A 304 -24.28 2.86 17.08
C LEU A 304 -24.27 3.37 18.52
N PHE A 305 -23.50 2.73 19.40
CA PHE A 305 -23.51 3.00 20.85
C PHE A 305 -22.18 3.53 21.39
N THR A 306 -21.23 3.91 20.52
CA THR A 306 -19.90 4.37 20.96
C THR A 306 -19.99 5.53 21.97
N SER A 307 -20.79 6.55 21.68
CA SER A 307 -21.01 7.71 22.55
C SER A 307 -21.56 7.29 23.92
N LYS A 308 -22.59 6.43 23.94
CA LYS A 308 -23.16 5.91 25.17
C LYS A 308 -22.16 5.06 25.97
N TYR A 309 -21.36 4.25 25.27
CA TYR A 309 -20.35 3.44 25.93
C TYR A 309 -19.27 4.32 26.58
N ILE A 310 -18.76 5.32 25.88
CA ILE A 310 -17.77 6.27 26.44
C ILE A 310 -18.36 6.99 27.64
N LYS A 311 -19.61 7.45 27.54
CA LYS A 311 -20.28 8.17 28.64
C LYS A 311 -20.43 7.35 29.92
N TYR A 312 -20.89 6.10 29.79
CA TYR A 312 -21.36 5.32 30.94
C TYR A 312 -20.41 4.22 31.40
N PHE A 313 -19.49 3.76 30.57
CA PHE A 313 -18.67 2.57 30.82
C PHE A 313 -17.15 2.82 30.74
N VAL A 314 -16.71 3.97 30.24
CA VAL A 314 -15.30 4.35 30.29
C VAL A 314 -15.07 5.17 31.55
N ASP A 315 -14.15 4.71 32.39
CA ASP A 315 -13.75 5.42 33.61
C ASP A 315 -12.43 6.14 33.37
N LEU A 316 -12.30 7.34 33.95
CA LEU A 316 -11.03 8.07 33.96
C LEU A 316 -10.02 7.34 34.82
N HIS A 317 -8.76 7.42 34.46
CA HIS A 317 -7.61 6.80 35.11
C HIS A 317 -7.55 5.27 35.01
N ASP A 318 -8.51 4.64 34.29
CA ASP A 318 -8.37 3.25 33.87
C ASP A 318 -7.37 3.10 32.71
N LEU A 319 -6.89 1.87 32.52
CA LEU A 319 -5.95 1.56 31.45
C LEU A 319 -6.63 1.10 30.15
N ALA A 320 -6.24 1.67 29.04
CA ALA A 320 -6.46 1.16 27.70
C ALA A 320 -5.28 0.23 27.34
N LEU A 321 -5.58 -0.95 26.77
CA LEU A 321 -4.62 -2.01 26.45
C LEU A 321 -4.58 -2.27 24.94
#